data_69f9f3cece07decc11f9e4d70aad983f
#
_entry.id   69f9f3cece07decc11f9e4d70aad983f
#
_cell.length_a   1.000
_cell.length_b   1.000
_cell.length_c   1.000
_cell.angle_alpha   90.00
_cell.angle_beta   90.00
_cell.angle_gamma   90.00
#
_symmetry.space_group_name_H-M   'P 1'
#
loop_
_entity.id
_entity.type
_entity.pdbx_description
1 polymer ?
#
loop_
_entity_poly.entity_id
_entity_poly.type
_entity_poly.pdbx_seq_one_letter_code
_entity_poly.pdbx_strand_id
1 'polypeptide(L)'
;MPTQRRQFTAFSRLLHWTMAAMILTMLCVGVTMVVSLSNYHVLVSIHRPLGIAILILVVIRFGNRLLNRPPPFPATMSRAERLAATASELTLYGLMFVLPLVGWGMLSAARYPIVLYGPVHLPFILPHNAMLYAVLRQMHTVLAYLFFLTFLAHFGAILFHTLIVRDGILKRMVPWTVRPREPAPTE
;
A
#
# COMPACT_ATOMS: atom_id res chain seq x y z
N MET A 1 22.56 -2.11 26.97
CA MET A 1 21.22 -1.78 26.50
C MET A 1 21.22 -1.94 24.96
N PRO A 2 20.31 -2.67 24.33
CA PRO A 2 20.29 -2.80 22.88
C PRO A 2 20.03 -1.43 22.26
N THR A 3 20.93 -1.00 21.37
CA THR A 3 20.78 0.26 20.61
C THR A 3 19.48 0.23 19.83
N GLN A 4 18.50 1.06 20.19
CA GLN A 4 17.24 1.17 19.49
C GLN A 4 17.52 1.58 18.03
N ARG A 5 17.10 0.74 17.08
CA ARG A 5 17.24 1.01 15.66
C ARG A 5 16.51 2.31 15.30
N ARG A 6 17.21 3.30 14.78
CA ARG A 6 16.65 4.58 14.34
C ARG A 6 15.93 4.50 12.98
N GLN A 7 16.20 3.45 12.19
CA GLN A 7 15.64 3.23 10.85
C GLN A 7 15.05 1.82 10.73
N PHE A 8 14.10 1.67 9.81
CA PHE A 8 13.62 0.37 9.38
C PHE A 8 14.73 -0.47 8.73
N THR A 9 14.58 -1.80 8.71
CA THR A 9 15.53 -2.68 8.01
C THR A 9 15.58 -2.33 6.52
N ALA A 10 16.70 -2.60 5.85
CA ALA A 10 16.83 -2.35 4.41
C ALA A 10 15.72 -3.06 3.60
N PHE A 11 15.39 -4.29 3.99
CA PHE A 11 14.32 -5.05 3.36
C PHE A 11 12.94 -4.41 3.56
N SER A 12 12.62 -3.92 4.77
CA SER A 12 11.37 -3.20 5.04
C SER A 12 11.25 -1.93 4.19
N ARG A 13 12.37 -1.21 4.01
CA ARG A 13 12.42 0.00 3.19
C ARG A 13 12.23 -0.31 1.70
N LEU A 14 12.92 -1.35 1.21
CA LEU A 14 12.75 -1.81 -0.16
C LEU A 14 11.30 -2.20 -0.46
N LEU A 15 10.70 -3.05 0.38
CA LEU A 15 9.28 -3.42 0.25
C LEU A 15 8.36 -2.20 0.27
N HIS A 16 8.63 -1.23 1.15
CA HIS A 16 7.80 -0.02 1.21
C HIS A 16 7.82 0.76 -0.09
N TRP A 17 9.01 1.07 -0.61
CA TRP A 17 9.13 1.90 -1.80
C TRP A 17 8.66 1.18 -3.07
N THR A 18 8.91 -0.12 -3.18
CA THR A 18 8.33 -0.93 -4.27
C THR A 18 6.80 -0.89 -4.22
N MET A 19 6.20 -1.12 -3.06
CA MET A 19 4.74 -1.05 -2.91
C MET A 19 4.21 0.36 -3.13
N ALA A 20 4.90 1.41 -2.67
CA ALA A 20 4.49 2.80 -2.90
C ALA A 20 4.43 3.12 -4.39
N ALA A 21 5.43 2.72 -5.17
CA ALA A 21 5.43 2.89 -6.62
C ALA A 21 4.28 2.11 -7.29
N MET A 22 4.06 0.85 -6.90
CA MET A 22 2.98 0.03 -7.44
C MET A 22 1.59 0.58 -7.08
N ILE A 23 1.41 1.10 -5.87
CA ILE A 23 0.16 1.72 -5.41
C ILE A 23 -0.11 3.01 -6.19
N LEU A 24 0.88 3.87 -6.39
CA LEU A 24 0.73 5.07 -7.22
C LEU A 24 0.31 4.70 -8.65
N THR A 25 0.97 3.72 -9.25
CA THR A 25 0.59 3.19 -10.57
C THR A 25 -0.84 2.65 -10.56
N MET A 26 -1.22 1.88 -9.53
CA MET A 26 -2.58 1.32 -9.39
C MET A 26 -3.64 2.42 -9.26
N LEU A 27 -3.38 3.47 -8.48
CA LEU A 27 -4.30 4.60 -8.33
C LEU A 27 -4.45 5.36 -9.65
N CYS A 28 -3.36 5.64 -10.36
CA CYS A 28 -3.40 6.27 -11.69
C CYS A 28 -4.21 5.41 -12.69
N VAL A 29 -3.92 4.10 -12.76
CA VAL A 29 -4.65 3.15 -13.61
C VAL A 29 -6.13 3.12 -13.24
N GLY A 30 -6.46 3.01 -11.94
CA GLY A 30 -7.83 2.95 -11.45
C GLY A 30 -8.64 4.20 -11.80
N VAL A 31 -8.09 5.39 -11.56
CA VAL A 31 -8.72 6.67 -11.93
C VAL A 31 -8.91 6.77 -13.44
N THR A 32 -7.88 6.42 -14.22
CA THR A 32 -7.95 6.49 -15.68
C THR A 32 -8.98 5.52 -16.25
N MET A 33 -9.18 4.33 -15.65
CA MET A 33 -10.22 3.38 -16.06
C MET A 33 -11.64 3.95 -15.92
N VAL A 34 -11.87 4.84 -14.97
CA VAL A 34 -13.19 5.49 -14.78
C VAL A 34 -13.43 6.59 -15.80
N VAL A 35 -12.41 7.34 -16.18
CA VAL A 35 -12.54 8.52 -17.03
C VAL A 35 -12.28 8.25 -18.52
N SER A 36 -11.62 7.15 -18.87
CA SER A 36 -11.22 6.81 -20.25
C SER A 36 -11.74 5.44 -20.67
N LEU A 37 -12.91 5.40 -21.29
CA LEU A 37 -13.50 4.16 -21.80
C LEU A 37 -12.72 3.57 -22.97
N SER A 38 -12.11 4.41 -23.81
CA SER A 38 -11.30 3.95 -24.97
C SER A 38 -10.10 3.11 -24.57
N ASN A 39 -9.47 3.40 -23.44
CA ASN A 39 -8.30 2.69 -22.95
C ASN A 39 -8.62 1.60 -21.91
N TYR A 40 -9.92 1.35 -21.62
CA TYR A 40 -10.36 0.46 -20.56
C TYR A 40 -9.73 -0.94 -20.66
N HIS A 41 -9.69 -1.55 -21.84
CA HIS A 41 -9.16 -2.90 -22.05
C HIS A 41 -7.67 -3.00 -21.69
N VAL A 42 -6.88 -2.00 -22.10
CA VAL A 42 -5.43 -1.94 -21.79
C VAL A 42 -5.24 -1.70 -20.29
N LEU A 43 -5.99 -0.77 -19.71
CA LEU A 43 -5.86 -0.45 -18.29
C LEU A 43 -6.26 -1.63 -17.39
N VAL A 44 -7.31 -2.36 -17.74
CA VAL A 44 -7.74 -3.54 -16.97
C VAL A 44 -6.74 -4.69 -17.07
N SER A 45 -6.03 -4.82 -18.20
CA SER A 45 -4.97 -5.83 -18.37
C SER A 45 -3.73 -5.55 -17.51
N ILE A 46 -3.51 -4.29 -17.11
CA ILE A 46 -2.49 -3.86 -16.15
C ILE A 46 -3.02 -3.96 -14.71
N HIS A 47 -4.26 -3.50 -14.48
CA HIS A 47 -4.88 -3.44 -13.16
C HIS A 47 -4.94 -4.81 -12.46
N ARG A 48 -5.36 -5.86 -13.19
CA ARG A 48 -5.55 -7.21 -12.63
C ARG A 48 -4.23 -7.83 -12.12
N PRO A 49 -3.17 -7.98 -12.93
CA PRO A 49 -1.92 -8.56 -12.46
C PRO A 49 -1.22 -7.68 -11.41
N LEU A 50 -1.30 -6.35 -11.53
CA LEU A 50 -0.75 -5.42 -10.55
C LEU A 50 -1.44 -5.56 -9.18
N GLY A 51 -2.78 -5.76 -9.17
CA GLY A 51 -3.54 -6.02 -7.95
C GLY A 51 -3.11 -7.30 -7.24
N ILE A 52 -2.88 -8.38 -7.98
CA ILE A 52 -2.37 -9.64 -7.42
C ILE A 52 -0.93 -9.50 -6.94
N ALA A 53 -0.09 -8.77 -7.66
CA ALA A 53 1.28 -8.50 -7.21
C ALA A 53 1.30 -7.70 -5.90
N ILE A 54 0.42 -6.69 -5.75
CA ILE A 54 0.24 -5.94 -4.49
C ILE A 54 -0.23 -6.87 -3.36
N LEU A 55 -1.17 -7.81 -3.63
CA LEU A 55 -1.64 -8.78 -2.65
C LEU A 55 -0.50 -9.67 -2.15
N ILE A 56 0.34 -10.17 -3.03
CA ILE A 56 1.52 -10.98 -2.66
C ILE A 56 2.49 -10.15 -1.81
N LEU A 57 2.79 -8.93 -2.25
CA LEU A 57 3.73 -8.06 -1.54
C LEU A 57 3.21 -7.60 -0.19
N VAL A 58 1.91 -7.37 -0.03
CA VAL A 58 1.35 -6.98 1.29
C VAL A 58 1.47 -8.11 2.29
N VAL A 59 1.27 -9.37 1.87
CA VAL A 59 1.48 -10.55 2.72
C VAL A 59 2.94 -10.64 3.18
N ILE A 60 3.88 -10.51 2.23
CA ILE A 60 5.33 -10.53 2.53
C ILE A 60 5.69 -9.36 3.48
N ARG A 61 5.18 -8.16 3.21
CA ARG A 61 5.44 -6.97 4.02
C ARG A 61 4.87 -7.10 5.42
N PHE A 62 3.67 -7.64 5.55
CA PHE A 62 3.03 -7.87 6.85
C PHE A 62 3.81 -8.91 7.66
N GLY A 63 4.19 -10.04 7.04
CA GLY A 63 5.06 -11.05 7.66
C GLY A 63 6.39 -10.45 8.12
N ASN A 64 7.05 -9.66 7.26
CA ASN A 64 8.29 -8.97 7.63
C ASN A 64 8.08 -7.98 8.81
N ARG A 65 6.93 -7.31 8.89
CA ARG A 65 6.59 -6.42 10.02
C ARG A 65 6.43 -7.17 11.33
N LEU A 66 5.88 -8.37 11.31
CA LEU A 66 5.75 -9.23 12.51
C LEU A 66 7.13 -9.69 13.02
N LEU A 67 8.04 -10.00 12.10
CA LEU A 67 9.39 -10.45 12.43
C LEU A 67 10.33 -9.29 12.83
N ASN A 68 10.13 -8.10 12.25
CA ASN A 68 10.99 -6.93 12.44
C ASN A 68 10.18 -5.77 13.02
N ARG A 69 10.24 -5.60 14.33
CA ARG A 69 9.54 -4.50 15.01
C ARG A 69 9.91 -3.13 14.43
N PRO A 70 8.93 -2.27 14.13
CA PRO A 70 9.19 -0.93 13.65
C PRO A 70 9.93 -0.08 14.69
N PRO A 71 10.71 0.93 14.29
CA PRO A 71 11.29 1.91 15.20
C PRO A 71 10.17 2.67 15.94
N PRO A 72 10.38 3.07 17.20
CA PRO A 72 9.39 3.85 17.96
C PRO A 72 9.12 5.19 17.27
N PHE A 73 7.91 5.72 17.45
CA PHE A 73 7.56 7.06 16.94
C PHE A 73 8.47 8.14 17.54
N PRO A 74 8.68 9.29 16.84
CA PRO A 74 9.37 10.44 17.42
C PRO A 74 8.75 10.85 18.77
N ALA A 75 9.59 11.30 19.71
CA ALA A 75 9.12 11.79 21.01
C ALA A 75 8.25 13.06 20.87
N THR A 76 8.45 13.81 19.79
CA THR A 76 7.71 15.02 19.44
C THR A 76 6.25 14.77 19.04
N MET A 77 5.91 13.54 18.63
CA MET A 77 4.53 13.20 18.23
C MET A 77 3.62 13.10 19.45
N SER A 78 2.48 13.78 19.40
CA SER A 78 1.39 13.66 20.35
C SER A 78 0.75 12.28 20.32
N ARG A 79 -0.05 11.94 21.32
CA ARG A 79 -0.81 10.68 21.35
C ARG A 79 -1.79 10.57 20.19
N ALA A 80 -2.46 11.67 19.84
CA ALA A 80 -3.41 11.70 18.71
C ALA A 80 -2.72 11.43 17.37
N GLU A 81 -1.56 12.06 17.12
CA GLU A 81 -0.77 11.82 15.90
C GLU A 81 -0.31 10.37 15.79
N ARG A 82 0.16 9.77 16.89
CA ARG A 82 0.57 8.35 16.90
C ARG A 82 -0.61 7.42 16.62
N LEU A 83 -1.79 7.71 17.21
CA LEU A 83 -3.00 6.95 16.95
C LEU A 83 -3.42 7.06 15.49
N ALA A 84 -3.46 8.28 14.94
CA ALA A 84 -3.79 8.53 13.53
C ALA A 84 -2.81 7.84 12.57
N ALA A 85 -1.51 7.91 12.85
CA ALA A 85 -0.49 7.23 12.06
C ALA A 85 -0.67 5.71 12.08
N THR A 86 -0.93 5.13 13.26
CA THR A 86 -1.16 3.68 13.41
C THR A 86 -2.46 3.25 12.71
N ALA A 87 -3.55 4.01 12.90
CA ALA A 87 -4.83 3.74 12.25
C ALA A 87 -4.71 3.80 10.72
N SER A 88 -4.07 4.85 10.19
CA SER A 88 -3.81 5.00 8.75
C SER A 88 -3.00 3.81 8.20
N GLU A 89 -1.94 3.41 8.91
CA GLU A 89 -1.11 2.27 8.50
C GLU A 89 -1.92 0.96 8.48
N LEU A 90 -2.69 0.66 9.52
CA LEU A 90 -3.51 -0.55 9.60
C LEU A 90 -4.60 -0.55 8.53
N THR A 91 -5.25 0.59 8.29
CA THR A 91 -6.25 0.74 7.23
C THR A 91 -5.64 0.50 5.84
N LEU A 92 -4.45 1.05 5.56
CA LEU A 92 -3.76 0.77 4.29
C LEU A 92 -3.42 -0.70 4.14
N TYR A 93 -2.90 -1.39 5.18
CA TYR A 93 -2.65 -2.83 5.12
C TYR A 93 -3.93 -3.61 4.84
N GLY A 94 -5.01 -3.31 5.58
CA GLY A 94 -6.30 -3.97 5.39
C GLY A 94 -6.84 -3.79 3.97
N LEU A 95 -6.81 -2.56 3.44
CA LEU A 95 -7.30 -2.26 2.10
C LEU A 95 -6.42 -2.87 0.99
N MET A 96 -5.10 -2.87 1.14
CA MET A 96 -4.20 -3.55 0.20
C MET A 96 -4.41 -5.07 0.15
N PHE A 97 -4.91 -5.66 1.23
CA PHE A 97 -5.26 -7.07 1.29
C PHE A 97 -6.68 -7.34 0.76
N VAL A 98 -7.67 -6.58 1.22
CA VAL A 98 -9.09 -6.83 0.91
C VAL A 98 -9.46 -6.47 -0.53
N LEU A 99 -8.95 -5.33 -1.06
CA LEU A 99 -9.30 -4.87 -2.41
C LEU A 99 -8.98 -5.89 -3.52
N PRO A 100 -7.78 -6.48 -3.58
CA PRO A 100 -7.48 -7.49 -4.61
C PRO A 100 -8.33 -8.76 -4.43
N LEU A 101 -8.62 -9.18 -3.20
CA LEU A 101 -9.49 -10.35 -2.94
C LEU A 101 -10.93 -10.09 -3.38
N VAL A 102 -11.47 -8.90 -3.09
CA VAL A 102 -12.80 -8.50 -3.57
C VAL A 102 -12.82 -8.45 -5.10
N GLY A 103 -11.78 -7.90 -5.73
CA GLY A 103 -11.63 -7.88 -7.18
C GLY A 103 -11.58 -9.28 -7.79
N TRP A 104 -10.83 -10.20 -7.17
CA TRP A 104 -10.75 -11.61 -7.57
C TRP A 104 -12.11 -12.31 -7.42
N GLY A 105 -12.76 -12.14 -6.27
CA GLY A 105 -14.11 -12.68 -6.03
C GLY A 105 -15.14 -12.13 -7.02
N MET A 106 -15.11 -10.83 -7.30
CA MET A 106 -15.98 -10.16 -8.27
C MET A 106 -15.84 -10.80 -9.66
N LEU A 107 -14.62 -10.93 -10.18
CA LEU A 107 -14.39 -11.53 -11.50
C LEU A 107 -14.74 -13.01 -11.52
N SER A 108 -14.52 -13.74 -10.42
CA SER A 108 -14.94 -15.15 -10.26
C SER A 108 -16.46 -15.30 -10.35
N ALA A 109 -17.22 -14.44 -9.66
CA ALA A 109 -18.68 -14.46 -9.69
C ALA A 109 -19.25 -14.15 -11.08
N ALA A 110 -18.56 -13.32 -11.87
CA ALA A 110 -18.94 -12.99 -13.25
C ALA A 110 -18.41 -14.00 -14.29
N ARG A 111 -17.60 -14.99 -13.91
CA ARG A 111 -16.89 -15.89 -14.83
C ARG A 111 -15.98 -15.18 -15.82
N TYR A 112 -15.46 -14.01 -15.46
CA TYR A 112 -14.44 -13.34 -16.24
C TYR A 112 -13.05 -13.94 -15.92
N PRO A 113 -12.30 -14.42 -16.94
CA PRO A 113 -10.99 -15.00 -16.70
C PRO A 113 -10.02 -13.95 -16.17
N ILE A 114 -9.25 -14.32 -15.14
CA ILE A 114 -8.20 -13.47 -14.59
C ILE A 114 -6.87 -13.93 -15.15
N VAL A 115 -6.49 -13.34 -16.25
CA VAL A 115 -5.18 -13.56 -16.89
C VAL A 115 -4.16 -12.68 -16.19
N LEU A 116 -3.10 -13.27 -15.66
CA LEU A 116 -2.00 -12.54 -15.05
C LEU A 116 -0.92 -12.20 -16.09
N TYR A 117 -0.41 -13.23 -16.76
CA TYR A 117 0.58 -13.08 -17.83
C TYR A 117 0.60 -14.35 -18.68
N GLY A 118 0.51 -14.21 -20.01
CA GLY A 118 0.52 -15.34 -20.94
C GLY A 118 -0.52 -16.42 -20.57
N PRO A 119 -0.10 -17.69 -20.36
CA PRO A 119 -1.02 -18.77 -20.02
C PRO A 119 -1.42 -18.83 -18.54
N VAL A 120 -0.88 -17.95 -17.71
CA VAL A 120 -1.13 -17.98 -16.25
C VAL A 120 -2.47 -17.35 -15.92
N HIS A 121 -3.41 -18.18 -15.48
CA HIS A 121 -4.75 -17.76 -15.08
C HIS A 121 -4.99 -18.11 -13.61
N LEU A 122 -5.70 -17.21 -12.91
CA LEU A 122 -6.18 -17.52 -11.57
C LEU A 122 -7.47 -18.36 -11.63
N PRO A 123 -7.65 -19.33 -10.70
CA PRO A 123 -8.88 -20.11 -10.62
C PRO A 123 -10.04 -19.24 -10.14
N PHE A 124 -11.26 -19.66 -10.45
CA PHE A 124 -12.46 -19.09 -9.86
C PHE A 124 -12.60 -19.54 -8.41
N ILE A 125 -12.74 -18.60 -7.49
CA ILE A 125 -12.85 -18.83 -6.03
C ILE A 125 -14.30 -18.72 -5.52
N LEU A 126 -15.23 -18.23 -6.36
CA LEU A 126 -16.64 -18.11 -6.03
C LEU A 126 -17.51 -18.70 -7.15
N PRO A 127 -18.73 -19.16 -6.83
CA PRO A 127 -19.69 -19.64 -7.82
C PRO A 127 -20.16 -18.50 -8.74
N HIS A 128 -20.67 -18.86 -9.94
CA HIS A 128 -21.31 -17.90 -10.82
C HIS A 128 -22.59 -17.35 -10.19
N ASN A 129 -22.65 -16.02 -10.01
CA ASN A 129 -23.82 -15.36 -9.45
C ASN A 129 -23.80 -13.86 -9.80
N ALA A 130 -24.77 -13.40 -10.57
CA ALA A 130 -24.85 -12.01 -11.02
C ALA A 130 -25.09 -11.01 -9.86
N MET A 131 -25.89 -11.39 -8.86
CA MET A 131 -26.11 -10.54 -7.67
C MET A 131 -24.84 -10.38 -6.87
N LEU A 132 -24.12 -11.49 -6.63
CA LEU A 132 -22.84 -11.45 -5.93
C LEU A 132 -21.80 -10.59 -6.66
N TYR A 133 -21.74 -10.70 -7.99
CA TYR A 133 -20.92 -9.82 -8.82
C TYR A 133 -21.25 -8.34 -8.60
N ALA A 134 -22.55 -7.97 -8.64
CA ALA A 134 -22.98 -6.59 -8.46
C ALA A 134 -22.60 -6.04 -7.08
N VAL A 135 -22.82 -6.82 -6.02
CA VAL A 135 -22.45 -6.46 -4.64
C VAL A 135 -20.94 -6.28 -4.51
N LEU A 136 -20.14 -7.25 -4.97
CA LEU A 136 -18.68 -7.18 -4.88
C LEU A 136 -18.10 -6.03 -5.72
N ARG A 137 -18.69 -5.73 -6.87
CA ARG A 137 -18.32 -4.58 -7.71
C ARG A 137 -18.52 -3.25 -6.96
N GLN A 138 -19.70 -3.09 -6.34
CA GLN A 138 -19.98 -1.89 -5.55
C GLN A 138 -19.04 -1.79 -4.34
N MET A 139 -18.79 -2.90 -3.65
CA MET A 139 -17.87 -2.98 -2.53
C MET A 139 -16.44 -2.61 -2.96
N HIS A 140 -15.96 -3.14 -4.08
CA HIS A 140 -14.65 -2.79 -4.64
C HIS A 140 -14.54 -1.27 -4.91
N THR A 141 -15.58 -0.68 -5.49
CA THR A 141 -15.62 0.77 -5.76
C THR A 141 -15.53 1.60 -4.48
N VAL A 142 -16.36 1.30 -3.47
CA VAL A 142 -16.35 2.02 -2.18
C VAL A 142 -15.00 1.88 -1.47
N LEU A 143 -14.46 0.67 -1.43
CA LEU A 143 -13.15 0.40 -0.81
C LEU A 143 -12.00 1.08 -1.57
N ALA A 144 -12.10 1.21 -2.91
CA ALA A 144 -11.12 1.94 -3.71
C ALA A 144 -11.11 3.44 -3.39
N TYR A 145 -12.27 4.08 -3.21
CA TYR A 145 -12.34 5.46 -2.73
C TYR A 145 -11.77 5.61 -1.32
N LEU A 146 -12.11 4.68 -0.42
CA LEU A 146 -11.56 4.69 0.94
C LEU A 146 -10.03 4.54 0.91
N PHE A 147 -9.52 3.66 0.05
CA PHE A 147 -8.08 3.49 -0.14
C PHE A 147 -7.40 4.77 -0.65
N PHE A 148 -8.00 5.40 -1.66
CA PHE A 148 -7.49 6.66 -2.22
C PHE A 148 -7.44 7.77 -1.16
N LEU A 149 -8.51 7.96 -0.37
CA LEU A 149 -8.56 8.94 0.70
C LEU A 149 -7.55 8.65 1.81
N THR A 150 -7.43 7.38 2.21
CA THR A 150 -6.45 6.98 3.23
C THR A 150 -5.02 7.18 2.73
N PHE A 151 -4.76 6.89 1.46
CA PHE A 151 -3.47 7.16 0.83
C PHE A 151 -3.15 8.66 0.84
N LEU A 152 -4.10 9.53 0.45
CA LEU A 152 -3.91 10.98 0.48
C LEU A 152 -3.64 11.49 1.90
N ALA A 153 -4.36 11.00 2.90
CA ALA A 153 -4.15 11.37 4.30
C ALA A 153 -2.76 10.91 4.78
N HIS A 154 -2.35 9.68 4.45
CA HIS A 154 -1.02 9.15 4.78
C HIS A 154 0.09 9.98 4.12
N PHE A 155 -0.03 10.24 2.84
CA PHE A 155 0.96 11.01 2.09
C PHE A 155 1.02 12.47 2.58
N GLY A 156 -0.14 13.10 2.81
CA GLY A 156 -0.24 14.45 3.38
C GLY A 156 0.39 14.55 4.76
N ALA A 157 0.19 13.56 5.63
CA ALA A 157 0.82 13.51 6.94
C ALA A 157 2.35 13.43 6.82
N ILE A 158 2.89 12.60 5.91
CA ILE A 158 4.34 12.52 5.65
C ILE A 158 4.89 13.86 5.14
N LEU A 159 4.18 14.54 4.24
CA LEU A 159 4.58 15.87 3.77
C LEU A 159 4.57 16.91 4.90
N PHE A 160 3.52 16.92 5.72
CA PHE A 160 3.39 17.81 6.87
C PHE A 160 4.56 17.61 7.86
N HIS A 161 4.84 16.39 8.26
CA HIS A 161 5.95 16.06 9.15
C HIS A 161 7.32 16.36 8.54
N THR A 162 7.46 16.21 7.21
CA THR A 162 8.74 16.46 6.53
C THR A 162 9.02 17.95 6.32
N LEU A 163 8.02 18.70 5.89
CA LEU A 163 8.20 20.10 5.46
C LEU A 163 7.96 21.11 6.60
N ILE A 164 7.00 20.83 7.49
CA ILE A 164 6.56 21.74 8.54
C ILE A 164 7.17 21.35 9.89
N VAL A 165 6.87 20.15 10.39
CA VAL A 165 7.35 19.68 11.71
C VAL A 165 8.85 19.37 11.70
N ARG A 166 9.37 18.84 10.57
CA ARG A 166 10.79 18.53 10.35
C ARG A 166 11.37 17.54 11.38
N ASP A 167 10.57 16.60 11.87
CA ASP A 167 10.94 15.62 12.90
C ASP A 167 11.73 14.42 12.38
N GLY A 168 12.01 14.37 11.07
CA GLY A 168 12.82 13.36 10.43
C GLY A 168 12.13 12.00 10.26
N ILE A 169 10.80 11.91 10.35
CA ILE A 169 10.04 10.66 10.21
C ILE A 169 10.30 10.00 8.85
N LEU A 170 10.37 10.77 7.76
CA LEU A 170 10.68 10.28 6.42
C LEU A 170 12.07 9.63 6.37
N LYS A 171 13.08 10.19 7.07
CA LYS A 171 14.46 9.66 7.10
C LYS A 171 14.55 8.24 7.63
N ARG A 172 13.54 7.77 8.37
CA ARG A 172 13.47 6.39 8.89
C ARG A 172 13.17 5.38 7.80
N MET A 173 12.55 5.84 6.69
CA MET A 173 12.07 4.98 5.59
C MET A 173 12.81 5.24 4.27
N VAL A 174 13.72 6.24 4.19
CA VAL A 174 14.51 6.45 2.97
C VAL A 174 15.41 5.26 2.66
N PRO A 175 15.63 4.91 1.37
CA PRO A 175 16.38 3.71 0.97
C PRO A 175 17.87 3.78 1.31
N TRP A 176 18.47 4.98 1.39
CA TRP A 176 19.89 5.16 1.75
C TRP A 176 20.08 5.32 3.26
N THR A 177 21.25 4.94 3.75
CA THR A 177 21.64 5.14 5.15
C THR A 177 22.03 6.60 5.37
N VAL A 178 21.31 7.29 6.27
CA VAL A 178 21.74 8.62 6.73
C VAL A 178 22.85 8.40 7.77
N ARG A 179 24.12 8.64 7.41
CA ARG A 179 25.22 8.61 8.37
C ARG A 179 24.98 9.73 9.41
N PRO A 180 25.18 9.44 10.71
CA PRO A 180 25.23 10.50 11.71
C PRO A 180 26.34 11.49 11.31
N ARG A 181 26.08 12.78 11.42
CA ARG A 181 27.14 13.79 11.31
C ARG A 181 28.12 13.53 12.46
N GLU A 182 29.36 13.18 12.17
CA GLU A 182 30.43 13.17 13.19
C GLU A 182 30.49 14.54 13.83
N PRO A 183 30.52 14.64 15.18
CA PRO A 183 30.75 15.92 15.82
C PRO A 183 32.10 16.46 15.33
N ALA A 184 32.14 17.77 15.00
CA ALA A 184 33.37 18.43 14.61
C ALA A 184 34.43 18.21 15.70
N PRO A 185 35.69 17.95 15.35
CA PRO A 185 36.76 17.84 16.34
C PRO A 185 36.80 19.13 17.15
N THR A 186 36.67 19.00 18.44
CA THR A 186 36.89 20.13 19.38
C THR A 186 38.39 20.44 19.37
N GLU A 187 38.74 21.61 18.81
CA GLU A 187 40.07 22.18 18.93
C GLU A 187 40.36 22.60 20.39
#